data_a8ba91cb593b75d2e54c0a9c53086406
#
_entry.id   a8ba91cb593b75d2e54c0a9c53086406
#
_cell.length_a   1.000
_cell.length_b   1.000
_cell.length_c   1.000
_cell.angle_alpha   90.00
_cell.angle_beta   90.00
_cell.angle_gamma   90.00
#
_symmetry.space_group_name_H-M   'P 1'
#
loop_
_entity.id
_entity.type
_entity.pdbx_description
1 polymer ?
#
loop_
_entity_poly.entity_id
_entity_poly.type
_entity_poly.pdbx_seq_one_letter_code
_entity_poly.pdbx_strand_id
1 'polypeptide(L)'
;MTPTRARATLAEAAVHALLAGDVLALQPMVSPDVVDHAAEPGQPEGWRGLRERVMTLCAALPDGDVTVDVLRMEGDTVLARAVITAVRRVAGPEPVEPARPLTVAIVLRFDREGLLSELWTSSDLAVEEPPEQASRLRVG
;
A
#
# COMPACT_ATOMS: atom_id res chain seq x y z
N MET A 1 11.13 -15.61 -18.00
CA MET A 1 10.80 -15.11 -16.66
C MET A 1 9.99 -16.14 -15.90
N THR A 2 10.39 -16.46 -14.68
CA THR A 2 9.66 -17.42 -13.87
C THR A 2 8.35 -16.80 -13.36
N PRO A 3 7.30 -17.62 -13.10
CA PRO A 3 6.05 -17.09 -12.54
C PRO A 3 6.25 -16.31 -11.24
N THR A 4 7.20 -16.73 -10.41
CA THR A 4 7.54 -16.05 -9.15
C THR A 4 8.08 -14.65 -9.40
N ARG A 5 9.01 -14.50 -10.34
CA ARG A 5 9.58 -13.20 -10.68
C ARG A 5 8.54 -12.27 -11.31
N ALA A 6 7.70 -12.81 -12.18
CA ALA A 6 6.63 -12.04 -12.81
C ALA A 6 5.65 -11.51 -11.76
N ARG A 7 5.33 -12.34 -10.78
CA ARG A 7 4.42 -11.96 -9.69
C ARG A 7 5.03 -10.91 -8.78
N ALA A 8 6.33 -11.02 -8.47
CA ALA A 8 7.03 -10.02 -7.68
C ALA A 8 7.04 -8.67 -8.40
N THR A 9 7.32 -8.66 -9.68
CA THR A 9 7.31 -7.43 -10.50
C THR A 9 5.92 -6.81 -10.54
N LEU A 10 4.89 -7.63 -10.69
CA LEU A 10 3.50 -7.17 -10.70
C LEU A 10 3.11 -6.58 -9.34
N ALA A 11 3.51 -7.24 -8.25
CA ALA A 11 3.24 -6.76 -6.91
C ALA A 11 3.94 -5.41 -6.64
N GLU A 12 5.18 -5.27 -7.03
CA GLU A 12 5.91 -4.00 -6.91
C GLU A 12 5.20 -2.87 -7.67
N ALA A 13 4.80 -3.14 -8.91
CA ALA A 13 4.09 -2.17 -9.73
C ALA A 13 2.75 -1.77 -9.11
N ALA A 14 2.01 -2.74 -8.57
CA ALA A 14 0.73 -2.49 -7.91
C ALA A 14 0.92 -1.63 -6.65
N VAL A 15 1.93 -1.92 -5.83
CA VAL A 15 2.21 -1.14 -4.62
C VAL A 15 2.60 0.29 -4.97
N HIS A 16 3.44 0.49 -5.98
CA HIS A 16 3.79 1.83 -6.42
C HIS A 16 2.56 2.61 -6.89
N ALA A 17 1.70 1.98 -7.67
CA ALA A 17 0.46 2.63 -8.14
C ALA A 17 -0.49 2.96 -6.99
N LEU A 18 -0.63 2.05 -6.03
CA LEU A 18 -1.45 2.28 -4.82
C LEU A 18 -0.98 3.51 -4.05
N LEU A 19 0.31 3.61 -3.80
CA LEU A 19 0.88 4.68 -2.97
C LEU A 19 1.02 6.00 -3.72
N ALA A 20 1.13 5.94 -5.04
CA ALA A 20 1.16 7.14 -5.87
C ALA A 20 -0.25 7.68 -6.19
N GLY A 21 -1.30 6.93 -5.86
CA GLY A 21 -2.66 7.32 -6.23
C GLY A 21 -2.93 7.20 -7.72
N ASP A 22 -2.13 6.41 -8.43
CA ASP A 22 -2.24 6.25 -9.87
C ASP A 22 -3.31 5.21 -10.22
N VAL A 23 -4.56 5.65 -10.14
CA VAL A 23 -5.71 4.76 -10.37
C VAL A 23 -5.80 4.26 -11.81
N LEU A 24 -5.28 5.02 -12.77
CA LEU A 24 -5.26 4.59 -14.17
C LEU A 24 -4.29 3.42 -14.39
N ALA A 25 -3.13 3.47 -13.75
CA ALA A 25 -2.17 2.37 -13.82
C ALA A 25 -2.63 1.16 -13.03
N LEU A 26 -3.30 1.40 -11.91
CA LEU A 26 -3.72 0.34 -10.99
C LEU A 26 -4.92 -0.46 -11.52
N GLN A 27 -5.89 0.21 -12.13
CA GLN A 27 -7.15 -0.42 -12.55
C GLN A 27 -6.98 -1.69 -13.38
N PRO A 28 -6.12 -1.74 -14.41
CA PRO A 28 -5.96 -2.98 -15.20
C PRO A 28 -5.32 -4.12 -14.43
N MET A 29 -4.71 -3.85 -13.29
CA MET A 29 -4.08 -4.89 -12.46
C MET A 29 -5.02 -5.48 -11.42
N VAL A 30 -6.22 -4.93 -11.25
CA VAL A 30 -7.12 -5.24 -10.14
C VAL A 30 -8.39 -5.89 -10.64
N SER A 31 -8.80 -6.95 -9.95
CA SER A 31 -10.10 -7.56 -10.18
C SER A 31 -11.23 -6.58 -9.86
N PRO A 32 -12.28 -6.51 -10.69
CA PRO A 32 -13.45 -5.68 -10.36
C PRO A 32 -14.08 -6.02 -9.01
N ASP A 33 -13.92 -7.28 -8.58
CA ASP A 33 -14.47 -7.79 -7.32
C ASP A 33 -13.46 -7.82 -6.18
N VAL A 34 -12.39 -7.06 -6.29
CA VAL A 34 -11.33 -7.02 -5.28
C VAL A 34 -11.88 -6.79 -3.87
N VAL A 35 -11.33 -7.51 -2.91
CA VAL A 35 -11.69 -7.36 -1.50
C VAL A 35 -10.59 -6.55 -0.79
N ASP A 36 -10.94 -5.37 -0.33
CA ASP A 36 -10.06 -4.51 0.45
C ASP A 36 -10.32 -4.74 1.93
N HIS A 37 -9.44 -5.49 2.60
CA HIS A 37 -9.61 -5.83 4.01
C HIS A 37 -9.36 -4.65 4.96
N ALA A 38 -8.85 -3.53 4.45
CA ALA A 38 -8.69 -2.30 5.20
C ALA A 38 -9.76 -1.26 4.85
N ALA A 39 -10.86 -1.70 4.25
CA ALA A 39 -11.94 -0.81 3.84
C ALA A 39 -12.53 -0.06 5.03
N GLU A 40 -12.78 1.22 4.82
CA GLU A 40 -13.47 2.05 5.81
C GLU A 40 -14.97 1.69 5.88
N PRO A 41 -15.61 1.90 7.04
CA PRO A 41 -17.06 1.71 7.12
C PRO A 41 -17.79 2.55 6.07
N GLY A 42 -18.68 1.91 5.32
CA GLY A 42 -19.43 2.58 4.26
C GLY A 42 -18.71 2.66 2.92
N GLN A 43 -17.48 2.18 2.85
CA GLN A 43 -16.76 2.13 1.58
C GLN A 43 -17.45 1.15 0.63
N PRO A 44 -17.66 1.52 -0.66
CA PRO A 44 -18.20 0.59 -1.64
C PRO A 44 -17.33 -0.65 -1.80
N GLU A 45 -17.95 -1.76 -2.17
CA GLU A 45 -17.24 -3.00 -2.47
C GLU A 45 -16.52 -2.92 -3.83
N GLY A 46 -15.53 -3.79 -4.00
CA GLY A 46 -14.82 -3.95 -5.25
C GLY A 46 -13.89 -2.81 -5.60
N TRP A 47 -13.57 -2.71 -6.88
CA TRP A 47 -12.64 -1.70 -7.40
C TRP A 47 -13.06 -0.27 -7.07
N ARG A 48 -14.35 0.00 -7.13
CA ARG A 48 -14.87 1.33 -6.84
C ARG A 48 -14.46 1.82 -5.44
N GLY A 49 -14.60 0.96 -4.45
CA GLY A 49 -14.22 1.29 -3.08
C GLY A 49 -12.72 1.40 -2.89
N LEU A 50 -11.98 0.48 -3.48
CA LEU A 50 -10.51 0.54 -3.43
C LEU A 50 -9.99 1.81 -4.10
N ARG A 51 -10.56 2.19 -5.24
CA ARG A 51 -10.20 3.42 -5.93
C ARG A 51 -10.40 4.65 -5.04
N GLU A 52 -11.53 4.73 -4.37
CA GLU A 52 -11.81 5.84 -3.46
C GLU A 52 -10.81 5.90 -2.31
N ARG A 53 -10.49 4.74 -1.72
CA ARG A 53 -9.53 4.66 -0.63
C ARG A 53 -8.13 5.04 -1.09
N VAL A 54 -7.72 4.59 -2.25
CA VAL A 54 -6.41 4.93 -2.83
C VAL A 54 -6.27 6.44 -3.03
N MET A 55 -7.30 7.08 -3.56
CA MET A 55 -7.29 8.52 -3.76
C MET A 55 -7.22 9.29 -2.44
N THR A 56 -7.97 8.85 -1.45
CA THR A 56 -7.96 9.46 -0.11
C THR A 56 -6.61 9.26 0.58
N LEU A 57 -6.07 8.05 0.50
CA LEU A 57 -4.77 7.73 1.10
C LEU A 57 -3.65 8.54 0.47
N CYS A 58 -3.65 8.65 -0.85
CA CYS A 58 -2.64 9.42 -1.58
C CYS A 58 -2.65 10.89 -1.16
N ALA A 59 -3.83 11.48 -0.97
CA ALA A 59 -3.95 12.86 -0.53
C ALA A 59 -3.41 13.07 0.89
N ALA A 60 -3.44 12.02 1.72
CA ALA A 60 -2.95 12.06 3.10
C ALA A 60 -1.47 11.73 3.24
N LEU A 61 -0.87 11.10 2.21
CA LEU A 61 0.54 10.72 2.25
C LEU A 61 1.44 11.91 1.91
N PRO A 62 2.58 12.03 2.58
CA PRO A 62 3.55 13.06 2.22
C PRO A 62 4.19 12.74 0.87
N ASP A 63 4.57 13.81 0.14
CA ASP A 63 5.39 13.65 -1.05
C ASP A 63 6.75 13.06 -0.66
N GLY A 64 7.20 12.09 -1.43
CA GLY A 64 8.48 11.48 -1.15
C GLY A 64 8.77 10.30 -2.07
N ASP A 65 9.96 9.76 -1.91
CA ASP A 65 10.36 8.57 -2.63
C ASP A 65 9.77 7.32 -1.97
N VAL A 66 9.32 6.40 -2.81
CA VAL A 66 8.76 5.13 -2.37
C VAL A 66 9.71 4.00 -2.76
N THR A 67 10.14 3.24 -1.78
CA THR A 67 10.93 2.02 -2.00
C THR A 67 10.05 0.83 -1.65
N VAL A 68 9.97 -0.14 -2.55
CA VAL A 68 9.16 -1.34 -2.35
C VAL A 68 10.05 -2.56 -2.32
N ASP A 69 9.92 -3.35 -1.26
CA ASP A 69 10.60 -4.64 -1.12
C ASP A 69 9.57 -5.75 -1.04
N VAL A 70 9.74 -6.78 -1.85
CA VAL A 70 8.96 -8.00 -1.72
C VAL A 70 9.67 -8.87 -0.69
N LEU A 71 9.02 -9.07 0.45
CA LEU A 71 9.61 -9.78 1.59
C LEU A 71 9.37 -11.28 1.52
N ARG A 72 8.24 -11.70 1.00
CA ARG A 72 7.86 -13.10 0.96
C ARG A 72 6.84 -13.34 -0.13
N MET A 73 6.94 -14.49 -0.77
CA MET A 73 5.95 -14.96 -1.73
C MET A 73 5.56 -16.38 -1.38
N GLU A 74 4.28 -16.65 -1.39
CA GLU A 74 3.73 -17.94 -1.06
C GLU A 74 2.54 -18.21 -1.98
N GLY A 75 2.76 -19.03 -3.03
CA GLY A 75 1.73 -19.27 -4.03
C GLY A 75 1.32 -17.98 -4.74
N ASP A 76 0.05 -17.63 -4.58
CA ASP A 76 -0.56 -16.44 -5.18
C ASP A 76 -0.56 -15.21 -4.24
N THR A 77 0.09 -15.33 -3.08
CA THR A 77 0.11 -14.29 -2.06
C THR A 77 1.51 -13.68 -1.96
N VAL A 78 1.57 -12.36 -1.91
CA VAL A 78 2.82 -11.60 -1.82
C VAL A 78 2.75 -10.69 -0.59
N LEU A 79 3.78 -10.78 0.26
CA LEU A 79 3.99 -9.82 1.34
C LEU A 79 5.02 -8.80 0.88
N ALA A 80 4.64 -7.55 0.83
CA ALA A 80 5.52 -6.44 0.45
C ALA A 80 5.61 -5.41 1.56
N ARG A 81 6.72 -4.69 1.58
CA ARG A 81 6.90 -3.55 2.46
C ARG A 81 7.26 -2.35 1.60
N ALA A 82 6.58 -1.25 1.82
CA ALA A 82 6.90 0.01 1.20
C ALA A 82 7.41 0.99 2.25
N VAL A 83 8.47 1.70 1.93
CA VAL A 83 9.00 2.76 2.77
C VAL A 83 8.90 4.06 1.99
N ILE A 84 8.20 5.03 2.56
CA ILE A 84 8.05 6.34 1.97
C ILE A 84 8.97 7.28 2.73
N THR A 85 10.00 7.77 2.03
CA THR A 85 10.93 8.75 2.58
C THR A 85 10.42 10.13 2.17
N ALA A 86 9.70 10.76 3.07
CA ALA A 86 9.11 12.05 2.79
C ALA A 86 10.13 13.18 2.95
N VAL A 87 10.12 14.09 2.00
CA VAL A 87 10.80 15.37 2.13
C VAL A 87 9.74 16.39 2.50
N ARG A 88 9.86 16.95 3.69
CA ARG A 88 8.93 17.96 4.14
C ARG A 88 9.17 19.24 3.33
N ARG A 89 8.20 19.62 2.52
CA ARG A 89 8.25 20.89 1.83
C ARG A 89 7.92 21.99 2.80
N VAL A 90 8.94 22.73 3.20
CA VAL A 90 8.75 23.94 3.99
C VAL A 90 8.85 25.12 3.03
N ALA A 91 7.80 25.91 2.93
CA ALA A 91 7.85 27.17 2.23
C ALA A 91 8.69 28.13 3.12
N GLY A 92 9.95 28.38 2.72
CA GLY A 92 10.82 29.29 3.46
C GLY A 92 12.29 28.87 3.43
N PRO A 93 13.18 29.74 3.93
CA PRO A 93 14.61 29.49 3.91
C PRO A 93 15.11 28.49 4.97
N GLU A 94 14.22 27.86 5.73
CA GLU A 94 14.63 26.93 6.75
C GLU A 94 15.07 25.59 6.16
N PRO A 95 16.10 24.95 6.75
CA PRO A 95 16.53 23.65 6.28
C PRO A 95 15.41 22.62 6.45
N VAL A 96 15.20 21.83 5.39
CA VAL A 96 14.22 20.76 5.38
C VAL A 96 14.72 19.62 6.26
N GLU A 97 14.08 19.42 7.39
CA GLU A 97 14.35 18.23 8.18
C GLU A 97 13.75 17.02 7.46
N PRO A 98 14.52 15.91 7.29
CA PRO A 98 13.94 14.71 6.73
C PRO A 98 12.83 14.22 7.65
N ALA A 99 11.63 14.12 7.11
CA ALA A 99 10.51 13.56 7.84
C ALA A 99 10.80 12.09 8.17
N ARG A 100 10.25 11.62 9.27
CA ARG A 100 10.37 10.22 9.66
C ARG A 100 9.84 9.32 8.55
N PRO A 101 10.58 8.29 8.12
CA PRO A 101 10.09 7.37 7.10
C PRO A 101 8.79 6.70 7.53
N LEU A 102 7.85 6.61 6.61
CA LEU A 102 6.60 5.91 6.81
C LEU A 102 6.71 4.51 6.22
N THR A 103 6.43 3.50 7.01
CA THR A 103 6.43 2.11 6.57
C THR A 103 5.02 1.59 6.41
N VAL A 104 4.75 0.98 5.26
CA VAL A 104 3.47 0.36 4.96
C VAL A 104 3.72 -1.12 4.67
N ALA A 105 3.03 -2.00 5.37
CA ALA A 105 3.03 -3.42 5.07
C ALA A 105 1.79 -3.74 4.24
N ILE A 106 1.98 -4.48 3.17
CA ILE A 106 0.92 -4.80 2.22
C ILE A 106 0.97 -6.27 1.89
N VAL A 107 -0.18 -6.94 2.03
CA VAL A 107 -0.34 -8.31 1.54
C VAL A 107 -1.27 -8.25 0.33
N LEU A 108 -0.80 -8.82 -0.77
CA LEU A 108 -1.54 -8.85 -2.03
C LEU A 108 -1.78 -10.30 -2.41
N ARG A 109 -3.01 -10.61 -2.76
CA ARG A 109 -3.38 -11.92 -3.30
C ARG A 109 -3.89 -11.76 -4.71
N PHE A 110 -3.35 -12.57 -5.62
CA PHE A 110 -3.70 -12.54 -7.04
C PHE A 110 -4.59 -13.74 -7.38
N ASP A 111 -5.52 -13.54 -8.30
CA ASP A 111 -6.38 -14.60 -8.80
C ASP A 111 -5.69 -15.38 -9.93
N ARG A 112 -6.42 -16.34 -10.51
CA ARG A 112 -5.90 -17.19 -11.60
C ARG A 112 -5.56 -16.42 -12.86
N GLU A 113 -6.19 -15.27 -13.05
CA GLU A 113 -5.94 -14.41 -14.20
C GLU A 113 -4.77 -13.45 -13.95
N GLY A 114 -4.20 -13.48 -12.74
CA GLY A 114 -3.10 -12.60 -12.38
C GLY A 114 -3.56 -11.22 -11.93
N LEU A 115 -4.84 -11.04 -11.61
CA LEU A 115 -5.36 -9.78 -11.10
C LEU A 115 -5.35 -9.77 -9.57
N LEU A 116 -5.13 -8.60 -9.01
CA LEU A 116 -5.19 -8.41 -7.56
C LEU A 116 -6.63 -8.64 -7.09
N SER A 117 -6.83 -9.69 -6.30
CA SER A 117 -8.16 -10.10 -5.82
C SER A 117 -8.42 -9.76 -4.36
N GLU A 118 -7.38 -9.70 -3.53
CA GLU A 118 -7.51 -9.32 -2.13
C GLU A 118 -6.31 -8.47 -1.70
N LEU A 119 -6.56 -7.55 -0.78
CA LEU A 119 -5.55 -6.60 -0.33
C LEU A 119 -5.70 -6.35 1.16
N TRP A 120 -4.59 -6.47 1.89
CA TRP A 120 -4.47 -6.07 3.29
C TRP A 120 -3.40 -5.01 3.39
N THR A 121 -3.69 -3.90 4.05
CA THR A 121 -2.71 -2.83 4.27
C THR A 121 -2.64 -2.46 5.74
N SER A 122 -1.44 -2.16 6.19
CA SER A 122 -1.19 -1.68 7.54
C SER A 122 -0.10 -0.62 7.46
N SER A 123 -0.33 0.51 8.05
CA SER A 123 0.64 1.60 8.00
C SER A 123 0.78 2.31 9.34
N ASP A 124 1.94 2.96 9.51
CA ASP A 124 2.21 3.76 10.70
C ASP A 124 1.25 4.96 10.83
N LEU A 125 0.67 5.41 9.71
CA LEU A 125 -0.31 6.50 9.74
C LEU A 125 -1.61 6.13 10.47
N ALA A 126 -1.94 4.83 10.50
CA ALA A 126 -3.14 4.36 11.19
C ALA A 126 -2.92 4.24 12.69
N VAL A 127 -1.71 4.46 13.17
CA VAL A 127 -1.33 4.22 14.57
C VAL A 127 -1.28 5.53 15.34
N GLU A 128 -2.44 6.07 15.65
CA GLU A 128 -2.58 6.99 16.77
C GLU A 128 -2.90 6.23 18.06
N GLU A 129 -2.58 4.95 18.07
CA GLU A 129 -2.83 4.09 19.22
C GLU A 129 -1.77 4.28 20.30
N PRO A 130 -2.16 4.15 21.59
CA PRO A 130 -1.17 4.13 22.67
C PRO A 130 -0.15 3.02 22.44
N PRO A 131 1.12 3.20 22.87
CA PRO A 131 2.17 2.19 22.66
C PRO A 131 1.80 0.77 23.10
N GLU A 132 1.01 0.64 24.11
CA GLU A 132 0.54 -0.65 24.65
C GLU A 132 -0.34 -1.39 23.65
N GLN A 133 -1.23 -0.70 22.97
CA GLN A 133 -2.08 -1.28 21.94
C GLN A 133 -1.29 -1.62 20.69
N ALA A 134 -0.36 -0.77 20.32
CA ALA A 134 0.55 -1.04 19.20
C ALA A 134 1.38 -2.30 19.46
N SER A 135 1.84 -2.51 20.69
CA SER A 135 2.55 -3.72 21.10
C SER A 135 1.69 -4.98 20.95
N ARG A 136 0.44 -4.91 21.35
CA ARG A 136 -0.49 -6.03 21.20
C ARG A 136 -0.74 -6.39 19.75
N LEU A 137 -0.87 -5.43 18.89
CA LEU A 137 -1.08 -5.65 17.47
C LEU A 137 0.13 -6.31 16.81
N ARG A 138 1.33 -6.04 17.30
CA ARG A 138 2.56 -6.65 16.78
C ARG A 138 2.72 -8.11 17.18
N VAL A 139 2.12 -8.51 18.26
CA VAL A 139 2.23 -9.87 18.80
C VAL A 139 1.18 -10.81 18.19
N GLY A 140 0.16 -10.25 17.61
CA GLY A 140 -0.91 -10.99 16.97
C GLY A 140 -0.55 -11.63 15.64
#